data_00a756806c8ff217535b3592253f71ea
#
_entry.id   00a756806c8ff217535b3592253f71ea
#
_cell.length_a   1.000
_cell.length_b   1.000
_cell.length_c   1.000
_cell.angle_alpha   90.00
_cell.angle_beta   90.00
_cell.angle_gamma   90.00
#
_symmetry.space_group_name_H-M   'P 1'
#
loop_
_entity.id
_entity.type
_entity.pdbx_description
1 polymer ?
#
loop_
_entity_poly.entity_id
_entity_poly.type
_entity_poly.pdbx_seq_one_letter_code
_entity_poly.pdbx_strand_id
1 'polypeptide(L)'
;MKKQLYVWLMIVLLLVPWHANAKQTKYQWNLADIYSSETDFERDYQAIVDALPKLTAYEGKLQSAANVSKLFALNERIARKMEKLSLYAHLKQDLNIEDGTAAQLKAKVETLTSDFASKTAFIEPELLALPEQTLAKLQKSKLLKPYRYYFKELREQKKHTLSKREEQLLAKLSPIMNDPENIYNHAARGDYEPPSLRTPDGKTVPLTDENYTKALEHMDRSYRKRAFQIRFQSYEAIENTSAATLYASVKADELYAKVRKYQSGLDAALSADDVPKQVFTNLISTVNDHLPSLHRYVGLRKKALGIDRVHSYDMFVPLVDETVAKKMKFPIETAQTLLLEGLKPLGGDYIKHVRRAFEQGWIDAYPRPKKYAGGYNTSAYDTHPFILLNYDESLDGMLTLAHEIGHAMNSVYTNKTQPYHYSGQSIFTAEVASTANEWLMMDYLMKRAKTDEEMLYLLNQQIEQIRGTLYTQVMYSEFEQAVHDKVQKGGSLTAAELNDLWLRLLKKYHGPAYAADPEAARGWLRIPHFYDAFYVYKYATSLAASFELVKQMKTDKTGEATKRYLQFLSAGASDDPIRLLQKTGVDMTSPEPLENLLSYFDSLVREMEQLLKKQGRL
;
A
#
# COMPACT_ATOMS: atom_id res chain seq x y z
N MET A 1 -78.37 17.07 -12.02
CA MET A 1 -77.85 15.80 -12.53
C MET A 1 -76.59 16.08 -13.33
N LYS A 2 -75.42 16.01 -12.71
CA LYS A 2 -74.04 15.98 -13.29
C LYS A 2 -73.04 16.10 -12.13
N LYS A 3 -72.83 15.03 -11.41
CA LYS A 3 -71.71 14.82 -10.48
C LYS A 3 -71.57 13.31 -10.27
N GLN A 4 -70.77 12.62 -11.04
CA GLN A 4 -70.22 11.30 -10.76
C GLN A 4 -69.55 10.79 -12.05
N LEU A 5 -68.34 11.23 -12.30
CA LEU A 5 -67.45 10.57 -13.28
C LEU A 5 -66.01 11.11 -13.18
N TYR A 6 -65.39 11.09 -11.98
CA TYR A 6 -63.97 11.38 -11.79
C TYR A 6 -63.43 10.71 -10.53
N VAL A 7 -63.53 9.40 -10.42
CA VAL A 7 -62.90 8.63 -9.32
C VAL A 7 -62.23 7.33 -9.77
N TRP A 8 -62.03 7.08 -11.06
CA TRP A 8 -61.45 5.81 -11.52
C TRP A 8 -60.22 5.98 -12.45
N LEU A 9 -59.33 6.98 -12.19
CA LEU A 9 -58.09 7.14 -12.97
C LEU A 9 -56.89 7.51 -12.09
N MET A 10 -56.80 6.98 -10.87
CA MET A 10 -55.67 7.25 -9.99
C MET A 10 -55.15 6.03 -9.22
N ILE A 11 -55.27 4.81 -9.77
CA ILE A 11 -54.70 3.57 -9.15
C ILE A 11 -54.11 2.66 -10.23
N VAL A 12 -53.36 3.19 -11.20
CA VAL A 12 -52.55 2.35 -12.14
C VAL A 12 -51.19 2.95 -12.41
N LEU A 13 -50.58 3.66 -11.46
CA LEU A 13 -49.20 4.17 -11.62
C LEU A 13 -48.33 3.92 -10.39
N LEU A 14 -48.43 2.72 -9.80
CA LEU A 14 -47.52 2.27 -8.73
C LEU A 14 -47.17 0.77 -8.87
N LEU A 15 -46.87 0.32 -10.08
CA LEU A 15 -46.23 -0.99 -10.32
C LEU A 15 -45.26 -0.84 -11.47
N VAL A 16 -44.21 -0.03 -11.29
CA VAL A 16 -42.98 -0.10 -12.09
C VAL A 16 -42.02 -0.99 -11.33
N PRO A 17 -41.43 -1.99 -11.97
CA PRO A 17 -40.90 -3.15 -11.27
C PRO A 17 -39.57 -2.83 -10.57
N TRP A 18 -39.53 -3.17 -9.32
CA TRP A 18 -38.35 -3.19 -8.44
C TRP A 18 -37.29 -4.25 -8.82
N HIS A 19 -37.19 -4.64 -10.10
CA HIS A 19 -36.26 -5.68 -10.53
C HIS A 19 -34.93 -5.17 -11.08
N ALA A 20 -34.77 -3.85 -11.26
CA ALA A 20 -33.48 -3.30 -11.70
C ALA A 20 -32.47 -3.07 -10.55
N ASN A 21 -32.94 -3.03 -9.28
CA ASN A 21 -32.08 -2.75 -8.12
C ASN A 21 -31.53 -3.99 -7.41
N ALA A 22 -32.04 -5.19 -7.67
CA ALA A 22 -31.62 -6.40 -6.96
C ALA A 22 -30.19 -6.86 -7.30
N LYS A 23 -29.69 -6.58 -8.51
CA LYS A 23 -28.29 -6.87 -8.89
C LYS A 23 -27.29 -5.85 -8.29
N GLN A 24 -27.74 -4.62 -8.08
CA GLN A 24 -26.88 -3.54 -7.56
C GLN A 24 -26.61 -3.68 -6.05
N THR A 25 -27.55 -4.22 -5.28
CA THR A 25 -27.39 -4.42 -3.83
C THR A 25 -26.45 -5.58 -3.46
N LYS A 26 -26.30 -6.58 -4.30
CA LYS A 26 -25.43 -7.75 -4.02
C LYS A 26 -23.95 -7.40 -3.92
N TYR A 27 -23.49 -6.34 -4.57
CA TYR A 27 -22.08 -5.91 -4.63
C TYR A 27 -21.90 -4.51 -4.06
N GLN A 28 -22.61 -4.22 -2.98
CA GLN A 28 -22.48 -2.98 -2.20
C GLN A 28 -22.31 -3.33 -0.73
N TRP A 29 -21.66 -2.43 0.01
CA TRP A 29 -21.48 -2.57 1.44
C TRP A 29 -22.81 -2.59 2.19
N ASN A 30 -22.86 -3.38 3.25
CA ASN A 30 -23.90 -3.33 4.27
C ASN A 30 -23.36 -2.54 5.49
N LEU A 31 -23.48 -1.22 5.49
CA LEU A 31 -23.00 -0.39 6.61
C LEU A 31 -23.80 -0.60 7.90
N ALA A 32 -24.98 -1.26 7.85
CA ALA A 32 -25.73 -1.65 9.04
C ALA A 32 -24.97 -2.68 9.91
N ASP A 33 -23.98 -3.37 9.35
CA ASP A 33 -23.11 -4.28 10.10
C ASP A 33 -22.14 -3.52 11.05
N ILE A 34 -21.95 -2.20 10.84
CA ILE A 34 -21.20 -1.34 11.74
C ILE A 34 -22.17 -0.66 12.73
N TYR A 35 -23.15 0.08 12.19
CA TYR A 35 -24.21 0.71 12.96
C TYR A 35 -25.54 0.53 12.28
N SER A 36 -26.49 -0.11 12.98
CA SER A 36 -27.83 -0.40 12.47
C SER A 36 -28.70 0.86 12.36
N SER A 37 -28.35 1.94 13.08
CA SER A 37 -29.07 3.21 13.11
C SER A 37 -28.14 4.37 13.49
N GLU A 38 -28.55 5.59 13.17
CA GLU A 38 -27.87 6.81 13.63
C GLU A 38 -27.91 6.92 15.17
N THR A 39 -28.94 6.40 15.81
CA THR A 39 -29.05 6.35 17.27
C THR A 39 -27.96 5.49 17.89
N ASP A 40 -27.61 4.36 17.27
CA ASP A 40 -26.53 3.49 17.75
C ASP A 40 -25.16 4.15 17.58
N PHE A 41 -24.95 4.87 16.48
CA PHE A 41 -23.76 5.68 16.26
C PHE A 41 -23.64 6.78 17.33
N GLU A 42 -24.69 7.54 17.55
CA GLU A 42 -24.69 8.65 18.51
C GLU A 42 -24.50 8.17 19.94
N ARG A 43 -25.05 7.01 20.31
CA ARG A 43 -24.82 6.38 21.61
C ARG A 43 -23.33 6.07 21.84
N ASP A 44 -22.63 5.52 20.85
CA ASP A 44 -21.21 5.23 20.96
C ASP A 44 -20.37 6.51 20.96
N TYR A 45 -20.77 7.52 20.17
CA TYR A 45 -20.13 8.85 20.19
C TYR A 45 -20.20 9.47 21.58
N GLN A 46 -21.41 9.55 22.17
CA GLN A 46 -21.60 10.12 23.51
C GLN A 46 -20.87 9.32 24.60
N ALA A 47 -20.86 8.00 24.49
CA ALA A 47 -20.13 7.15 25.44
C ALA A 47 -18.61 7.42 25.43
N ILE A 48 -18.05 7.80 24.29
CA ILE A 48 -16.64 8.24 24.21
C ILE A 48 -16.48 9.60 24.88
N VAL A 49 -17.30 10.58 24.51
CA VAL A 49 -17.26 11.94 25.12
C VAL A 49 -17.28 11.86 26.64
N ASP A 50 -18.15 11.04 27.22
CA ASP A 50 -18.29 10.85 28.67
C ASP A 50 -17.11 10.09 29.32
N ALA A 51 -16.36 9.32 28.51
CA ALA A 51 -15.23 8.55 28.98
C ALA A 51 -13.90 9.31 28.88
N LEU A 52 -13.73 10.23 27.94
CA LEU A 52 -12.48 10.97 27.72
C LEU A 52 -11.90 11.63 28.98
N PRO A 53 -12.68 12.33 29.84
CA PRO A 53 -12.12 12.96 31.06
C PRO A 53 -11.56 11.94 32.06
N LYS A 54 -11.97 10.66 32.00
CA LYS A 54 -11.49 9.61 32.91
C LYS A 54 -10.06 9.15 32.60
N LEU A 55 -9.57 9.40 31.36
CA LEU A 55 -8.20 9.05 30.96
C LEU A 55 -7.17 9.90 31.70
N THR A 56 -7.40 11.21 31.76
CA THR A 56 -6.45 12.16 32.41
C THR A 56 -6.33 11.97 33.91
N ALA A 57 -7.26 11.23 34.55
CA ALA A 57 -7.16 10.89 35.98
C ALA A 57 -5.95 10.00 36.32
N TYR A 58 -5.31 9.40 35.31
CA TYR A 58 -4.11 8.54 35.45
C TYR A 58 -2.80 9.29 35.21
N GLU A 59 -2.84 10.53 34.77
CA GLU A 59 -1.65 11.38 34.54
C GLU A 59 -0.86 11.52 35.85
N GLY A 60 0.47 11.36 35.78
CA GLY A 60 1.37 11.36 36.93
C GLY A 60 1.34 10.07 37.77
N LYS A 61 0.67 8.99 37.34
CA LYS A 61 0.44 7.76 38.13
C LYS A 61 0.89 6.47 37.45
N LEU A 62 1.65 6.56 36.33
CA LEU A 62 2.00 5.40 35.49
C LEU A 62 3.19 4.58 36.02
N GLN A 63 3.77 4.93 37.17
CA GLN A 63 4.73 4.08 37.84
C GLN A 63 4.11 2.82 38.44
N SER A 64 2.78 2.73 38.54
CA SER A 64 2.03 1.59 39.12
C SER A 64 1.46 0.70 38.01
N ALA A 65 1.83 -0.59 38.02
CA ALA A 65 1.30 -1.59 37.09
C ALA A 65 -0.24 -1.70 37.14
N ALA A 66 -0.86 -1.49 38.31
CA ALA A 66 -2.30 -1.50 38.45
C ALA A 66 -2.95 -0.30 37.75
N ASN A 67 -2.35 0.89 37.82
CA ASN A 67 -2.85 2.09 37.16
C ASN A 67 -2.68 1.98 35.62
N VAL A 68 -1.50 1.53 35.18
CA VAL A 68 -1.24 1.30 33.75
C VAL A 68 -2.24 0.29 33.17
N SER A 69 -2.46 -0.84 33.85
CA SER A 69 -3.43 -1.84 33.40
C SER A 69 -4.86 -1.29 33.29
N LYS A 70 -5.30 -0.47 34.25
CA LYS A 70 -6.63 0.17 34.23
C LYS A 70 -6.74 1.22 33.12
N LEU A 71 -5.71 2.04 32.97
CA LEU A 71 -5.65 3.05 31.91
C LEU A 71 -5.69 2.39 30.52
N PHE A 72 -4.86 1.36 30.28
CA PHE A 72 -4.82 0.67 28.98
C PHE A 72 -6.17 0.02 28.67
N ALA A 73 -6.81 -0.65 29.64
CA ALA A 73 -8.14 -1.22 29.44
C ALA A 73 -9.22 -0.16 29.15
N LEU A 74 -9.13 1.04 29.74
CA LEU A 74 -10.02 2.15 29.44
C LEU A 74 -9.74 2.72 28.05
N ASN A 75 -8.46 2.95 27.72
CA ASN A 75 -8.01 3.47 26.45
C ASN A 75 -8.44 2.56 25.28
N GLU A 76 -8.20 1.26 25.38
CA GLU A 76 -8.62 0.29 24.36
C GLU A 76 -10.13 0.26 24.15
N ARG A 77 -10.90 0.31 25.21
CA ARG A 77 -12.37 0.37 25.09
C ARG A 77 -12.85 1.60 24.36
N ILE A 78 -12.22 2.76 24.59
CA ILE A 78 -12.53 4.01 23.88
C ILE A 78 -12.05 3.90 22.44
N ALA A 79 -10.80 3.47 22.20
CA ALA A 79 -10.20 3.36 20.90
C ALA A 79 -10.97 2.42 19.96
N ARG A 80 -11.44 1.27 20.43
CA ARG A 80 -12.29 0.35 19.63
C ARG A 80 -13.61 0.98 19.18
N LYS A 81 -14.26 1.79 20.03
CA LYS A 81 -15.46 2.52 19.64
C LYS A 81 -15.12 3.64 18.65
N MET A 82 -14.02 4.36 18.89
CA MET A 82 -13.54 5.41 17.99
C MET A 82 -13.25 4.84 16.60
N GLU A 83 -12.58 3.70 16.52
CA GLU A 83 -12.27 3.01 15.27
C GLU A 83 -13.55 2.66 14.48
N LYS A 84 -14.60 2.17 15.16
CA LYS A 84 -15.91 1.92 14.54
C LYS A 84 -16.58 3.19 14.01
N LEU A 85 -16.55 4.28 14.79
CA LEU A 85 -17.11 5.57 14.36
C LEU A 85 -16.38 6.10 13.13
N SER A 86 -15.04 6.04 13.18
CA SER A 86 -14.17 6.49 12.09
C SER A 86 -14.40 5.67 10.82
N LEU A 87 -14.46 4.34 10.94
CA LEU A 87 -14.75 3.44 9.84
C LEU A 87 -16.10 3.77 9.19
N TYR A 88 -17.17 3.89 9.99
CA TYR A 88 -18.50 4.19 9.46
C TYR A 88 -18.56 5.53 8.72
N ALA A 89 -18.00 6.58 9.33
CA ALA A 89 -17.99 7.91 8.73
C ALA A 89 -17.17 7.95 7.43
N HIS A 90 -16.00 7.27 7.40
CA HIS A 90 -15.14 7.15 6.23
C HIS A 90 -15.85 6.41 5.08
N LEU A 91 -16.36 5.21 5.34
CA LEU A 91 -17.05 4.42 4.32
C LEU A 91 -18.29 5.14 3.76
N LYS A 92 -19.03 5.84 4.62
CA LYS A 92 -20.19 6.63 4.18
C LYS A 92 -19.80 7.78 3.25
N GLN A 93 -18.68 8.45 3.53
CA GLN A 93 -18.12 9.50 2.67
C GLN A 93 -17.66 8.92 1.32
N ASP A 94 -17.01 7.75 1.31
CA ASP A 94 -16.44 7.16 0.08
C ASP A 94 -17.51 6.60 -0.86
N LEU A 95 -18.69 6.28 -0.35
CA LEU A 95 -19.85 5.94 -1.20
C LEU A 95 -20.29 7.11 -2.08
N ASN A 96 -20.16 8.35 -1.59
CA ASN A 96 -20.43 9.58 -2.31
C ASN A 96 -19.63 10.75 -1.71
N ILE A 97 -18.52 11.10 -2.34
CA ILE A 97 -17.60 12.15 -1.86
C ILE A 97 -18.21 13.56 -1.85
N GLU A 98 -19.35 13.76 -2.53
CA GLU A 98 -20.09 15.03 -2.52
C GLU A 98 -21.25 15.06 -1.50
N ASP A 99 -21.46 13.99 -0.72
CA ASP A 99 -22.47 13.96 0.32
C ASP A 99 -22.08 14.86 1.50
N GLY A 100 -22.70 16.04 1.60
CA GLY A 100 -22.45 17.00 2.67
C GLY A 100 -22.78 16.45 4.07
N THR A 101 -23.74 15.54 4.20
CA THR A 101 -24.08 14.90 5.48
C THR A 101 -22.98 13.93 5.91
N ALA A 102 -22.45 13.13 4.97
CA ALA A 102 -21.32 12.24 5.24
C ALA A 102 -20.06 13.03 5.59
N ALA A 103 -19.80 14.15 4.89
CA ALA A 103 -18.68 15.03 5.20
C ALA A 103 -18.78 15.64 6.60
N GLN A 104 -19.96 16.10 7.02
CA GLN A 104 -20.19 16.60 8.38
C GLN A 104 -20.00 15.52 9.45
N LEU A 105 -20.46 14.29 9.17
CA LEU A 105 -20.28 13.17 10.07
C LEU A 105 -18.79 12.85 10.26
N LYS A 106 -18.03 12.82 9.17
CA LYS A 106 -16.58 12.60 9.19
C LYS A 106 -15.86 13.68 9.99
N ALA A 107 -16.15 14.96 9.74
CA ALA A 107 -15.57 16.08 10.50
C ALA A 107 -15.89 16.02 12.00
N LYS A 108 -17.10 15.59 12.37
CA LYS A 108 -17.50 15.35 13.76
C LYS A 108 -16.64 14.29 14.43
N VAL A 109 -16.38 13.17 13.73
CA VAL A 109 -15.53 12.08 14.24
C VAL A 109 -14.06 12.50 14.30
N GLU A 110 -13.55 13.24 13.32
CA GLU A 110 -12.18 13.77 13.31
C GLU A 110 -11.94 14.70 14.50
N THR A 111 -12.89 15.55 14.84
CA THR A 111 -12.82 16.38 16.04
C THR A 111 -12.72 15.54 17.32
N LEU A 112 -13.55 14.51 17.45
CA LEU A 112 -13.53 13.60 18.60
C LEU A 112 -12.22 12.81 18.66
N THR A 113 -11.66 12.43 17.51
CA THR A 113 -10.37 11.75 17.41
C THR A 113 -9.23 12.67 17.89
N SER A 114 -9.27 13.95 17.53
CA SER A 114 -8.30 14.95 18.02
C SER A 114 -8.41 15.13 19.54
N ASP A 115 -9.62 15.18 20.09
CA ASP A 115 -9.84 15.25 21.54
C ASP A 115 -9.31 14.01 22.26
N PHE A 116 -9.55 12.82 21.71
CA PHE A 116 -9.02 11.57 22.24
C PHE A 116 -7.49 11.56 22.24
N ALA A 117 -6.86 11.93 21.12
CA ALA A 117 -5.41 12.03 20.99
C ALA A 117 -4.82 13.02 22.03
N SER A 118 -5.45 14.17 22.21
CA SER A 118 -5.06 15.16 23.22
C SER A 118 -5.12 14.60 24.65
N LYS A 119 -6.18 13.84 24.98
CA LYS A 119 -6.35 13.25 26.31
C LYS A 119 -5.44 12.06 26.61
N THR A 120 -4.87 11.44 25.59
CA THR A 120 -3.95 10.29 25.69
C THR A 120 -2.48 10.67 25.50
N ALA A 121 -2.19 11.89 25.04
CA ALA A 121 -0.84 12.37 24.69
C ALA A 121 0.19 12.30 25.85
N PHE A 122 -0.24 12.22 27.10
CA PHE A 122 0.66 12.09 28.26
C PHE A 122 1.19 10.66 28.46
N ILE A 123 0.54 9.62 27.90
CA ILE A 123 0.77 8.20 28.26
C ILE A 123 2.20 7.80 27.91
N GLU A 124 2.59 7.89 26.67
CA GLU A 124 3.91 7.47 26.22
C GLU A 124 5.04 8.32 26.78
N PRO A 125 4.98 9.68 26.77
CA PRO A 125 5.99 10.50 27.41
C PRO A 125 6.17 10.23 28.91
N GLU A 126 5.10 9.97 29.64
CA GLU A 126 5.19 9.66 31.06
C GLU A 126 5.87 8.29 31.28
N LEU A 127 5.50 7.27 30.50
CA LEU A 127 6.15 5.96 30.57
C LEU A 127 7.63 6.05 30.18
N LEU A 128 7.98 6.75 29.11
CA LEU A 128 9.37 6.96 28.69
C LEU A 128 10.20 7.74 29.72
N ALA A 129 9.59 8.63 30.49
CA ALA A 129 10.24 9.36 31.57
C ALA A 129 10.56 8.49 32.80
N LEU A 130 9.90 7.32 32.96
CA LEU A 130 10.13 6.43 34.09
C LEU A 130 11.58 5.89 34.10
N PRO A 131 12.19 5.64 35.28
CA PRO A 131 13.46 4.95 35.37
C PRO A 131 13.40 3.58 34.67
N GLU A 132 14.52 3.17 34.04
CA GLU A 132 14.62 1.88 33.34
C GLU A 132 14.23 0.67 34.23
N GLN A 133 14.63 0.71 35.49
CA GLN A 133 14.24 -0.33 36.45
C GLN A 133 12.72 -0.43 36.67
N THR A 134 12.01 0.72 36.58
CA THR A 134 10.56 0.77 36.72
C THR A 134 9.89 0.20 35.48
N LEU A 135 10.34 0.61 34.28
CA LEU A 135 9.86 0.05 33.01
C LEU A 135 10.07 -1.48 32.96
N ALA A 136 11.24 -1.95 33.36
CA ALA A 136 11.54 -3.39 33.45
C ALA A 136 10.62 -4.13 34.43
N LYS A 137 10.23 -3.51 35.56
CA LYS A 137 9.25 -4.07 36.51
C LYS A 137 7.84 -4.09 35.89
N LEU A 138 7.42 -3.02 35.19
CA LEU A 138 6.15 -2.99 34.48
C LEU A 138 6.07 -4.10 33.43
N GLN A 139 7.09 -4.27 32.61
CA GLN A 139 7.17 -5.32 31.59
C GLN A 139 7.04 -6.74 32.15
N LYS A 140 7.60 -6.97 33.36
CA LYS A 140 7.56 -8.27 34.04
C LYS A 140 6.27 -8.51 34.86
N SER A 141 5.44 -7.47 35.01
CA SER A 141 4.20 -7.55 35.79
C SER A 141 3.21 -8.55 35.19
N LYS A 142 2.59 -9.38 36.05
CA LYS A 142 1.50 -10.29 35.63
C LYS A 142 0.29 -9.54 35.09
N LEU A 143 -0.01 -8.35 35.64
CA LEU A 143 -1.14 -7.50 35.19
C LEU A 143 -0.94 -6.95 33.76
N LEU A 144 0.32 -6.77 33.34
CA LEU A 144 0.71 -6.23 32.07
C LEU A 144 1.26 -7.28 31.11
N LYS A 145 1.03 -8.58 31.42
CA LYS A 145 1.46 -9.69 30.56
C LYS A 145 1.05 -9.52 29.09
N PRO A 146 -0.19 -9.05 28.75
CA PRO A 146 -0.59 -8.83 27.36
C PRO A 146 0.25 -7.76 26.65
N TYR A 147 0.82 -6.79 27.36
CA TYR A 147 1.57 -5.64 26.83
C TYR A 147 3.09 -5.82 26.87
N ARG A 148 3.61 -7.04 27.02
CA ARG A 148 5.06 -7.28 27.16
C ARG A 148 5.88 -6.82 25.97
N TYR A 149 5.35 -7.02 24.75
CA TYR A 149 6.02 -6.58 23.54
C TYR A 149 6.01 -5.04 23.45
N TYR A 150 4.88 -4.39 23.70
CA TYR A 150 4.79 -2.94 23.81
C TYR A 150 5.85 -2.33 24.75
N PHE A 151 6.03 -2.91 25.95
CA PHE A 151 7.08 -2.45 26.86
C PHE A 151 8.50 -2.76 26.37
N LYS A 152 8.70 -3.78 25.55
CA LYS A 152 9.99 -4.03 24.90
C LYS A 152 10.29 -2.89 23.91
N GLU A 153 9.36 -2.59 23.03
CA GLU A 153 9.48 -1.49 22.04
C GLU A 153 9.71 -0.15 22.73
N LEU A 154 8.92 0.17 23.77
CA LEU A 154 9.06 1.39 24.55
C LEU A 154 10.48 1.53 25.16
N ARG A 155 11.09 0.45 25.62
CA ARG A 155 12.45 0.45 26.18
C ARG A 155 13.52 0.62 25.10
N GLU A 156 13.31 0.10 23.90
CA GLU A 156 14.19 0.36 22.77
C GLU A 156 14.09 1.84 22.34
N GLN A 157 12.89 2.37 22.19
CA GLN A 157 12.63 3.77 21.87
C GLN A 157 13.22 4.74 22.90
N LYS A 158 13.24 4.34 24.19
CA LYS A 158 13.82 5.16 25.26
C LYS A 158 15.28 5.54 25.02
N LYS A 159 16.06 4.75 24.31
CA LYS A 159 17.46 5.03 23.96
C LYS A 159 17.58 6.28 23.09
N HIS A 160 16.51 6.58 22.35
CA HIS A 160 16.40 7.68 21.39
C HIS A 160 15.46 8.80 21.87
N THR A 161 14.95 8.69 23.10
CA THR A 161 14.12 9.71 23.73
C THR A 161 15.00 10.77 24.39
N LEU A 162 14.62 12.02 24.19
CA LEU A 162 15.32 13.19 24.73
C LEU A 162 14.73 13.63 26.08
N SER A 163 15.28 14.68 26.66
CA SER A 163 14.67 15.29 27.84
C SER A 163 13.29 15.87 27.50
N LYS A 164 12.40 15.98 28.49
CA LYS A 164 11.05 16.54 28.32
C LYS A 164 11.05 17.91 27.59
N ARG A 165 12.02 18.75 27.90
CA ARG A 165 12.14 20.09 27.29
C ARG A 165 12.52 20.00 25.81
N GLU A 166 13.44 19.11 25.46
CA GLU A 166 13.87 18.89 24.07
C GLU A 166 12.76 18.23 23.26
N GLU A 167 12.03 17.24 23.80
CA GLU A 167 10.85 16.63 23.15
C GLU A 167 9.77 17.68 22.86
N GLN A 168 9.49 18.57 23.83
CA GLN A 168 8.54 19.66 23.64
C GLN A 168 9.00 20.66 22.57
N LEU A 169 10.31 20.91 22.45
CA LEU A 169 10.86 21.75 21.40
C LEU A 169 10.72 21.10 20.02
N LEU A 170 11.10 19.82 19.90
CA LEU A 170 10.96 19.07 18.65
C LEU A 170 9.50 18.98 18.20
N ALA A 171 8.57 18.71 19.12
CA ALA A 171 7.15 18.69 18.81
C ALA A 171 6.63 20.02 18.26
N LYS A 172 7.14 21.16 18.75
CA LYS A 172 6.81 22.50 18.21
C LYS A 172 7.45 22.79 16.85
N LEU A 173 8.59 22.15 16.53
CA LEU A 173 9.28 22.29 15.26
C LEU A 173 8.75 21.32 14.19
N SER A 174 8.10 20.23 14.59
CA SER A 174 7.60 19.18 13.67
C SER A 174 6.76 19.74 12.50
N PRO A 175 5.83 20.69 12.68
CA PRO A 175 5.10 21.25 11.53
C PRO A 175 6.02 21.87 10.48
N ILE A 176 7.05 22.60 10.92
CA ILE A 176 8.04 23.25 10.02
C ILE A 176 8.90 22.19 9.31
N MET A 177 9.21 21.08 9.99
CA MET A 177 9.99 19.98 9.40
C MET A 177 9.21 19.25 8.31
N ASN A 178 7.88 19.24 8.37
CA ASN A 178 7.00 18.62 7.38
C ASN A 178 6.62 19.58 6.22
N ASP A 179 6.90 20.88 6.34
CA ASP A 179 6.60 21.87 5.30
C ASP A 179 7.24 21.56 3.93
N PRO A 180 8.44 20.96 3.81
CA PRO A 180 9.01 20.61 2.51
C PRO A 180 8.10 19.71 1.66
N GLU A 181 7.46 18.71 2.27
CA GLU A 181 6.48 17.86 1.57
C GLU A 181 5.23 18.65 1.17
N ASN A 182 4.70 19.48 2.07
CA ASN A 182 3.55 20.34 1.79
C ASN A 182 3.81 21.27 0.61
N ILE A 183 4.99 21.93 0.59
CA ILE A 183 5.39 22.82 -0.51
C ILE A 183 5.53 22.04 -1.82
N TYR A 184 6.14 20.84 -1.79
CA TYR A 184 6.21 19.98 -2.96
C TYR A 184 4.82 19.60 -3.46
N ASN A 185 3.91 19.19 -2.59
CA ASN A 185 2.55 18.80 -2.97
C ASN A 185 1.80 19.99 -3.61
N HIS A 186 1.94 21.20 -3.10
CA HIS A 186 1.38 22.39 -3.74
C HIS A 186 2.00 22.65 -5.11
N ALA A 187 3.33 22.62 -5.23
CA ALA A 187 4.01 22.86 -6.51
C ALA A 187 3.73 21.78 -7.55
N ALA A 188 3.78 20.48 -7.15
CA ALA A 188 3.70 19.35 -8.08
C ALA A 188 2.27 18.88 -8.38
N ARG A 189 1.28 19.23 -7.56
CA ARG A 189 -0.12 18.78 -7.69
C ARG A 189 -1.13 19.92 -7.70
N GLY A 190 -0.82 21.06 -7.07
CA GLY A 190 -1.67 22.24 -7.03
C GLY A 190 -1.41 23.20 -8.17
N ASP A 191 -0.17 23.67 -8.29
CA ASP A 191 0.22 24.70 -9.26
C ASP A 191 0.65 24.11 -10.61
N TYR A 192 1.09 22.83 -10.62
CA TYR A 192 1.47 22.15 -11.86
C TYR A 192 0.24 21.82 -12.70
N GLU A 193 0.15 22.46 -13.87
CA GLU A 193 -0.87 22.16 -14.87
C GLU A 193 -0.34 21.10 -15.85
N PRO A 194 -1.04 19.94 -15.99
CA PRO A 194 -0.67 18.94 -16.99
C PRO A 194 -0.68 19.54 -18.39
N PRO A 195 0.41 19.42 -19.17
CA PRO A 195 0.46 19.94 -20.52
C PRO A 195 -0.55 19.22 -21.41
N SER A 196 -0.94 19.86 -22.52
CA SER A 196 -1.84 19.27 -23.50
C SER A 196 -1.10 18.38 -24.49
N LEU A 197 -1.68 17.22 -24.81
CA LEU A 197 -1.19 16.29 -25.83
C LEU A 197 -2.25 16.08 -26.91
N ARG A 198 -1.83 16.15 -28.18
CA ARG A 198 -2.69 15.79 -29.30
C ARG A 198 -2.62 14.28 -29.55
N THR A 199 -3.76 13.60 -29.42
CA THR A 199 -3.92 12.17 -29.65
C THR A 199 -3.85 11.82 -31.15
N PRO A 200 -3.58 10.55 -31.52
CA PRO A 200 -3.55 10.11 -32.90
C PRO A 200 -4.87 10.33 -33.67
N ASP A 201 -6.01 10.30 -32.99
CA ASP A 201 -7.33 10.61 -33.54
C ASP A 201 -7.63 12.12 -33.64
N GLY A 202 -6.65 12.96 -33.30
CA GLY A 202 -6.69 14.41 -33.49
C GLY A 202 -7.29 15.22 -32.36
N LYS A 203 -7.73 14.59 -31.26
CA LYS A 203 -8.21 15.27 -30.06
C LYS A 203 -7.05 15.86 -29.23
N THR A 204 -7.34 16.88 -28.45
CA THR A 204 -6.40 17.41 -27.47
C THR A 204 -6.87 17.03 -26.07
N VAL A 205 -5.99 16.38 -25.32
CA VAL A 205 -6.27 15.92 -23.96
C VAL A 205 -5.20 16.44 -22.98
N PRO A 206 -5.53 16.75 -21.73
CA PRO A 206 -4.53 17.06 -20.73
C PRO A 206 -3.71 15.80 -20.42
N LEU A 207 -2.41 15.92 -20.29
CA LEU A 207 -1.48 14.82 -20.03
C LEU A 207 -1.41 14.55 -18.51
N THR A 208 -2.57 14.19 -17.93
CA THR A 208 -2.67 13.70 -16.54
C THR A 208 -1.88 12.39 -16.39
N ASP A 209 -1.67 11.91 -15.16
CA ASP A 209 -0.98 10.63 -14.93
C ASP A 209 -1.67 9.46 -15.64
N GLU A 210 -3.01 9.43 -15.61
CA GLU A 210 -3.80 8.42 -16.33
C GLU A 210 -3.61 8.49 -17.84
N ASN A 211 -3.74 9.70 -18.43
CA ASN A 211 -3.58 9.89 -19.88
C ASN A 211 -2.14 9.67 -20.33
N TYR A 212 -1.15 9.95 -19.47
CA TYR A 212 0.25 9.67 -19.73
C TYR A 212 0.52 8.15 -19.77
N THR A 213 0.00 7.39 -18.80
CA THR A 213 0.11 5.93 -18.78
C THR A 213 -0.52 5.32 -20.04
N LYS A 214 -1.75 5.71 -20.37
CA LYS A 214 -2.41 5.27 -21.62
C LYS A 214 -1.61 5.64 -22.88
N ALA A 215 -0.98 6.81 -22.88
CA ALA A 215 -0.15 7.22 -24.02
C ALA A 215 1.10 6.36 -24.14
N LEU A 216 1.72 5.92 -23.05
CA LEU A 216 2.90 5.05 -23.07
C LEU A 216 2.60 3.60 -23.49
N GLU A 217 1.36 3.16 -23.34
CA GLU A 217 0.89 1.85 -23.79
C GLU A 217 0.52 1.83 -25.28
N HIS A 218 0.37 2.98 -25.91
CA HIS A 218 -0.08 3.09 -27.29
C HIS A 218 0.95 2.52 -28.29
N MET A 219 0.49 1.84 -29.35
CA MET A 219 1.37 1.19 -30.33
C MET A 219 2.20 2.18 -31.17
N ASP A 220 1.71 3.39 -31.43
CA ASP A 220 2.47 4.44 -32.14
C ASP A 220 3.61 4.97 -31.27
N ARG A 221 4.84 4.57 -31.63
CA ARG A 221 6.06 4.99 -30.94
C ARG A 221 6.28 6.50 -30.94
N SER A 222 5.92 7.19 -32.04
CA SER A 222 6.07 8.63 -32.15
C SER A 222 5.14 9.36 -31.17
N TYR A 223 3.95 8.82 -30.98
CA TYR A 223 3.00 9.34 -29.99
C TYR A 223 3.51 9.14 -28.56
N ARG A 224 3.99 7.92 -28.21
CA ARG A 224 4.61 7.65 -26.90
C ARG A 224 5.78 8.59 -26.61
N LYS A 225 6.68 8.76 -27.60
CA LYS A 225 7.82 9.67 -27.48
C LYS A 225 7.38 11.11 -27.20
N ARG A 226 6.40 11.63 -27.96
CA ARG A 226 5.86 12.99 -27.74
C ARG A 226 5.26 13.14 -26.35
N ALA A 227 4.45 12.16 -25.90
CA ALA A 227 3.86 12.18 -24.58
C ALA A 227 4.96 12.25 -23.50
N PHE A 228 5.98 11.41 -23.61
CA PHE A 228 7.13 11.39 -22.72
C PHE A 228 7.86 12.73 -22.69
N GLN A 229 8.23 13.26 -23.85
CA GLN A 229 8.97 14.52 -23.93
C GLN A 229 8.18 15.69 -23.34
N ILE A 230 6.94 15.87 -23.77
CA ILE A 230 6.07 16.94 -23.26
C ILE A 230 5.91 16.85 -21.73
N ARG A 231 5.69 15.63 -21.20
CA ARG A 231 5.53 15.42 -19.75
C ARG A 231 6.77 15.81 -18.97
N PHE A 232 7.94 15.35 -19.37
CA PHE A 232 9.18 15.61 -18.62
C PHE A 232 9.76 17.00 -18.86
N GLN A 233 9.48 17.64 -20.01
CA GLN A 233 9.80 19.05 -20.23
C GLN A 233 8.97 19.97 -19.32
N SER A 234 7.70 19.66 -19.12
CA SER A 234 6.85 20.51 -18.27
C SER A 234 7.30 20.54 -16.80
N TYR A 235 8.06 19.55 -16.35
CA TYR A 235 8.65 19.58 -14.99
C TYR A 235 9.79 20.59 -14.81
N GLU A 236 10.31 21.20 -15.89
CA GLU A 236 11.31 22.29 -15.79
C GLU A 236 10.82 23.46 -14.93
N ALA A 237 9.52 23.74 -14.98
CA ALA A 237 8.92 24.83 -14.22
C ALA A 237 9.04 24.67 -12.70
N ILE A 238 9.06 23.44 -12.20
CA ILE A 238 9.09 23.13 -10.75
C ILE A 238 10.39 22.45 -10.30
N GLU A 239 11.36 22.26 -11.19
CA GLU A 239 12.55 21.46 -10.96
C GLU A 239 13.40 21.99 -9.77
N ASN A 240 13.70 23.29 -9.76
CA ASN A 240 14.50 23.89 -8.69
C ASN A 240 13.75 23.91 -7.35
N THR A 241 12.45 24.18 -7.36
CA THR A 241 11.61 24.13 -6.16
C THR A 241 11.59 22.73 -5.58
N SER A 242 11.36 21.72 -6.41
CA SER A 242 11.36 20.31 -5.98
C SER A 242 12.72 19.85 -5.47
N ALA A 243 13.83 20.30 -6.08
CA ALA A 243 15.17 20.00 -5.58
C ALA A 243 15.42 20.64 -4.20
N ALA A 244 14.98 21.88 -4.01
CA ALA A 244 15.13 22.59 -2.74
C ALA A 244 14.28 21.97 -1.63
N THR A 245 13.04 21.56 -1.94
CA THR A 245 12.14 20.91 -0.97
C THR A 245 12.63 19.51 -0.61
N LEU A 246 13.08 18.70 -1.58
CA LEU A 246 13.67 17.38 -1.30
C LEU A 246 14.94 17.53 -0.43
N TYR A 247 15.81 18.48 -0.75
CA TYR A 247 16.99 18.75 0.09
C TYR A 247 16.61 19.17 1.52
N ALA A 248 15.57 19.98 1.67
CA ALA A 248 15.08 20.39 2.98
C ALA A 248 14.50 19.22 3.78
N SER A 249 13.73 18.32 3.13
CA SER A 249 13.20 17.11 3.75
C SER A 249 14.33 16.19 4.24
N VAL A 250 15.28 15.85 3.37
CA VAL A 250 16.42 15.00 3.73
C VAL A 250 17.26 15.60 4.87
N LYS A 251 17.44 16.95 4.88
CA LYS A 251 18.09 17.60 6.02
C LYS A 251 17.31 17.48 7.31
N ALA A 252 15.99 17.54 7.25
CA ALA A 252 15.15 17.37 8.43
C ALA A 252 15.28 15.94 8.98
N ASP A 253 15.29 14.92 8.11
CA ASP A 253 15.46 13.52 8.49
C ASP A 253 16.83 13.26 9.13
N GLU A 254 17.92 13.75 8.52
CA GLU A 254 19.27 13.60 9.07
C GLU A 254 19.44 14.39 10.38
N LEU A 255 18.84 15.58 10.51
CA LEU A 255 18.82 16.34 11.76
C LEU A 255 18.06 15.58 12.85
N TYR A 256 16.86 15.05 12.53
CA TYR A 256 16.05 14.26 13.45
C TYR A 256 16.83 13.04 13.95
N ALA A 257 17.43 12.28 13.03
CA ALA A 257 18.26 11.12 13.36
C ALA A 257 19.42 11.49 14.30
N LYS A 258 20.15 12.55 13.97
CA LYS A 258 21.29 13.03 14.77
C LYS A 258 20.87 13.46 16.18
N VAL A 259 19.81 14.26 16.30
CA VAL A 259 19.30 14.74 17.59
C VAL A 259 18.85 13.59 18.46
N ARG A 260 18.19 12.58 17.86
CA ARG A 260 17.73 11.35 18.56
C ARG A 260 18.80 10.27 18.71
N LYS A 261 20.06 10.57 18.37
CA LYS A 261 21.22 9.68 18.53
C LYS A 261 21.16 8.39 17.68
N TYR A 262 20.51 8.46 16.52
CA TYR A 262 20.68 7.47 15.47
C TYR A 262 21.97 7.76 14.68
N GLN A 263 22.50 6.75 13.98
CA GLN A 263 23.71 6.92 13.17
C GLN A 263 23.44 7.65 11.85
N SER A 264 22.22 7.53 11.31
CA SER A 264 21.78 8.11 10.04
C SER A 264 20.25 8.20 9.98
N GLY A 265 19.71 8.92 9.00
CA GLY A 265 18.29 8.88 8.65
C GLY A 265 17.81 7.47 8.32
N LEU A 266 18.61 6.70 7.60
CA LEU A 266 18.33 5.28 7.33
C LEU A 266 18.17 4.47 8.64
N ASP A 267 19.10 4.61 9.59
CA ASP A 267 19.02 3.86 10.84
C ASP A 267 17.80 4.28 11.67
N ALA A 268 17.40 5.56 11.61
CA ALA A 268 16.19 6.04 12.26
C ALA A 268 14.92 5.45 11.63
N ALA A 269 14.83 5.44 10.30
CA ALA A 269 13.69 4.88 9.56
C ALA A 269 13.55 3.37 9.78
N LEU A 270 14.65 2.62 9.69
CA LEU A 270 14.64 1.18 9.90
C LEU A 270 14.30 0.80 11.35
N SER A 271 14.75 1.60 12.33
CA SER A 271 14.42 1.41 13.74
C SER A 271 12.92 1.63 14.02
N ALA A 272 12.27 2.55 13.31
CA ALA A 272 10.83 2.76 13.43
C ALA A 272 10.00 1.56 12.93
N ASP A 273 10.57 0.76 12.04
CA ASP A 273 9.93 -0.44 11.48
C ASP A 273 10.40 -1.74 12.17
N ASP A 274 11.29 -1.67 13.16
CA ASP A 274 11.98 -2.83 13.77
C ASP A 274 12.72 -3.71 12.75
N VAL A 275 13.34 -3.09 11.73
CA VAL A 275 14.03 -3.79 10.64
C VAL A 275 15.55 -3.63 10.76
N PRO A 276 16.32 -4.74 10.81
CA PRO A 276 17.79 -4.67 10.79
C PRO A 276 18.32 -4.07 9.49
N LYS A 277 19.35 -3.23 9.58
CA LYS A 277 20.01 -2.59 8.42
C LYS A 277 20.44 -3.58 7.34
N GLN A 278 20.79 -4.79 7.73
CA GLN A 278 21.17 -5.88 6.82
C GLN A 278 20.08 -6.19 5.80
N VAL A 279 18.79 -6.06 6.16
CA VAL A 279 17.66 -6.28 5.21
C VAL A 279 17.75 -5.29 4.06
N PHE A 280 17.94 -4.01 4.35
CA PHE A 280 18.04 -2.95 3.36
C PHE A 280 19.31 -3.09 2.50
N THR A 281 20.48 -3.37 3.12
CA THR A 281 21.74 -3.52 2.38
C THR A 281 21.73 -4.77 1.49
N ASN A 282 21.21 -5.91 1.98
CA ASN A 282 21.04 -7.11 1.18
C ASN A 282 20.10 -6.88 0.00
N LEU A 283 19.01 -6.14 0.20
CA LEU A 283 18.07 -5.82 -0.88
C LEU A 283 18.79 -5.14 -2.05
N ILE A 284 19.52 -4.06 -1.78
CA ILE A 284 20.23 -3.31 -2.83
C ILE A 284 21.32 -4.16 -3.47
N SER A 285 22.18 -4.83 -2.69
CA SER A 285 23.28 -5.63 -3.23
C SER A 285 22.78 -6.80 -4.08
N THR A 286 21.82 -7.58 -3.57
CA THR A 286 21.31 -8.76 -4.28
C THR A 286 20.61 -8.38 -5.59
N VAL A 287 19.81 -7.31 -5.60
CA VAL A 287 19.17 -6.84 -6.84
C VAL A 287 20.19 -6.34 -7.84
N ASN A 288 21.23 -5.64 -7.38
CA ASN A 288 22.32 -5.18 -8.25
C ASN A 288 23.10 -6.34 -8.90
N ASP A 289 23.37 -7.40 -8.15
CA ASP A 289 24.05 -8.61 -8.66
C ASP A 289 23.20 -9.34 -9.73
N HIS A 290 21.87 -9.18 -9.69
CA HIS A 290 20.92 -9.80 -10.62
C HIS A 290 20.38 -8.85 -11.71
N LEU A 291 20.93 -7.65 -11.87
CA LEU A 291 20.60 -6.74 -12.99
C LEU A 291 20.76 -7.38 -14.39
N PRO A 292 21.66 -8.34 -14.63
CA PRO A 292 21.71 -9.03 -15.93
C PRO A 292 20.38 -9.64 -16.38
N SER A 293 19.51 -10.09 -15.46
CA SER A 293 18.17 -10.61 -15.79
C SER A 293 17.25 -9.50 -16.30
N LEU A 294 17.28 -8.32 -15.67
CA LEU A 294 16.52 -7.14 -16.15
C LEU A 294 17.09 -6.64 -17.48
N HIS A 295 18.43 -6.62 -17.65
CA HIS A 295 19.05 -6.26 -18.93
C HIS A 295 18.64 -7.21 -20.06
N ARG A 296 18.50 -8.52 -19.77
CA ARG A 296 17.94 -9.50 -20.72
C ARG A 296 16.52 -9.13 -21.12
N TYR A 297 15.66 -8.79 -20.18
CA TYR A 297 14.30 -8.36 -20.48
C TYR A 297 14.25 -7.11 -21.34
N VAL A 298 15.06 -6.09 -21.04
CA VAL A 298 15.16 -4.87 -21.88
C VAL A 298 15.70 -5.23 -23.29
N GLY A 299 16.67 -6.14 -23.39
CA GLY A 299 17.17 -6.67 -24.66
C GLY A 299 16.10 -7.44 -25.45
N LEU A 300 15.24 -8.19 -24.75
CA LEU A 300 14.10 -8.89 -25.34
C LEU A 300 13.07 -7.90 -25.90
N ARG A 301 12.72 -6.85 -25.13
CA ARG A 301 11.85 -5.76 -25.60
C ARG A 301 12.40 -5.08 -26.85
N LYS A 302 13.71 -4.78 -26.88
CA LYS A 302 14.38 -4.23 -28.06
C LYS A 302 14.11 -5.06 -29.32
N LYS A 303 14.30 -6.38 -29.22
CA LYS A 303 14.10 -7.31 -30.34
C LYS A 303 12.63 -7.41 -30.74
N ALA A 304 11.76 -7.65 -29.76
CA ALA A 304 10.32 -7.83 -30.01
C ALA A 304 9.63 -6.59 -30.60
N LEU A 305 10.12 -5.39 -30.26
CA LEU A 305 9.64 -4.13 -30.81
C LEU A 305 10.32 -3.72 -32.13
N GLY A 306 11.38 -4.43 -32.55
CA GLY A 306 12.12 -4.11 -33.78
C GLY A 306 12.81 -2.74 -33.75
N ILE A 307 13.34 -2.31 -32.59
CA ILE A 307 13.93 -0.98 -32.40
C ILE A 307 15.43 -1.07 -32.08
N ASP A 308 16.20 -0.02 -32.43
CA ASP A 308 17.64 0.00 -32.18
C ASP A 308 18.03 0.14 -30.70
N ARG A 309 17.26 0.92 -29.97
CA ARG A 309 17.43 1.16 -28.52
C ARG A 309 16.06 1.30 -27.86
N VAL A 310 15.97 0.78 -26.65
CA VAL A 310 14.79 0.94 -25.79
C VAL A 310 14.92 2.27 -25.05
N HIS A 311 13.87 3.06 -25.05
CA HIS A 311 13.76 4.30 -24.29
C HIS A 311 12.72 4.15 -23.18
N SER A 312 12.67 5.08 -22.23
CA SER A 312 11.67 5.04 -21.14
C SER A 312 10.25 4.86 -21.66
N TYR A 313 9.89 5.50 -22.76
CA TYR A 313 8.58 5.41 -23.40
C TYR A 313 8.33 4.10 -24.17
N ASP A 314 9.33 3.23 -24.30
CA ASP A 314 9.19 1.90 -24.90
C ASP A 314 9.02 0.79 -23.83
N MET A 315 9.15 1.13 -22.55
CA MET A 315 9.08 0.17 -21.45
C MET A 315 7.65 -0.25 -21.06
N PHE A 316 6.64 0.50 -21.48
CA PHE A 316 5.24 0.27 -21.09
C PHE A 316 4.37 -0.29 -22.22
N VAL A 317 4.79 -0.15 -23.46
CA VAL A 317 4.02 -0.69 -24.59
C VAL A 317 3.89 -2.21 -24.47
N PRO A 318 2.68 -2.78 -24.61
CA PRO A 318 2.48 -4.23 -24.52
C PRO A 318 3.30 -4.99 -25.58
N LEU A 319 3.95 -6.08 -25.15
CA LEU A 319 4.58 -7.03 -26.08
C LEU A 319 3.58 -8.07 -26.60
N VAL A 320 2.33 -7.97 -26.20
CA VAL A 320 1.24 -8.89 -26.54
C VAL A 320 0.13 -8.12 -27.24
N ASP A 321 -0.56 -8.76 -28.18
CA ASP A 321 -1.69 -8.16 -28.88
C ASP A 321 -2.80 -7.76 -27.89
N GLU A 322 -3.26 -6.52 -27.97
CA GLU A 322 -4.35 -6.00 -27.13
C GLU A 322 -5.65 -6.81 -27.25
N THR A 323 -5.86 -7.52 -28.35
CA THR A 323 -7.04 -8.37 -28.53
C THR A 323 -7.07 -9.52 -27.52
N VAL A 324 -5.93 -9.97 -27.03
CA VAL A 324 -5.83 -11.02 -25.99
C VAL A 324 -6.38 -10.47 -24.67
N ALA A 325 -5.92 -9.29 -24.24
CA ALA A 325 -6.43 -8.63 -23.03
C ALA A 325 -7.94 -8.38 -23.11
N LYS A 326 -8.44 -7.95 -24.27
CA LYS A 326 -9.88 -7.73 -24.51
C LYS A 326 -10.72 -9.01 -24.46
N LYS A 327 -10.12 -10.16 -24.81
CA LYS A 327 -10.79 -11.48 -24.73
C LYS A 327 -10.75 -12.08 -23.33
N MET A 328 -9.72 -11.79 -22.54
CA MET A 328 -9.57 -12.23 -21.16
C MET A 328 -10.40 -11.33 -20.23
N LYS A 329 -11.72 -11.60 -20.19
CA LYS A 329 -12.64 -10.91 -19.30
C LYS A 329 -13.00 -11.75 -18.10
N PHE A 330 -13.08 -11.09 -16.97
CA PHE A 330 -13.37 -11.69 -15.67
C PHE A 330 -14.60 -11.03 -15.04
N PRO A 331 -15.83 -11.32 -15.54
CA PRO A 331 -17.03 -10.91 -14.82
C PRO A 331 -16.93 -11.28 -13.34
N ILE A 332 -17.47 -10.48 -12.44
CA ILE A 332 -17.19 -10.60 -11.01
C ILE A 332 -17.52 -12.00 -10.45
N GLU A 333 -18.57 -12.65 -10.94
CA GLU A 333 -18.93 -14.02 -10.55
C GLU A 333 -17.89 -15.05 -11.00
N THR A 334 -17.30 -14.82 -12.19
CA THR A 334 -16.20 -15.63 -12.70
C THR A 334 -14.94 -15.41 -11.85
N ALA A 335 -14.60 -14.16 -11.55
CA ALA A 335 -13.47 -13.82 -10.71
C ALA A 335 -13.59 -14.44 -9.31
N GLN A 336 -14.76 -14.36 -8.68
CA GLN A 336 -15.04 -15.00 -7.39
C GLN A 336 -14.83 -16.51 -7.43
N THR A 337 -15.31 -17.18 -8.50
CA THR A 337 -15.12 -18.61 -8.68
C THR A 337 -13.65 -18.96 -8.84
N LEU A 338 -12.91 -18.21 -9.67
CA LEU A 338 -11.47 -18.41 -9.88
C LEU A 338 -10.67 -18.17 -8.61
N LEU A 339 -11.02 -17.14 -7.82
CA LEU A 339 -10.37 -16.85 -6.54
C LEU A 339 -10.58 -18.00 -5.55
N LEU A 340 -11.82 -18.50 -5.41
CA LEU A 340 -12.09 -19.64 -4.52
C LEU A 340 -11.31 -20.90 -4.91
N GLU A 341 -11.03 -21.09 -6.22
CA GLU A 341 -10.23 -22.21 -6.70
C GLU A 341 -8.72 -21.95 -6.54
N GLY A 342 -8.24 -20.78 -6.96
CA GLY A 342 -6.81 -20.43 -6.93
C GLY A 342 -6.24 -20.32 -5.52
N LEU A 343 -7.07 -19.91 -4.56
CA LEU A 343 -6.68 -19.77 -3.15
C LEU A 343 -6.88 -21.05 -2.31
N LYS A 344 -7.33 -22.17 -2.90
CA LYS A 344 -7.46 -23.47 -2.21
C LYS A 344 -6.20 -23.92 -1.44
N PRO A 345 -4.97 -23.66 -1.91
CA PRO A 345 -3.78 -24.02 -1.14
C PRO A 345 -3.73 -23.39 0.27
N LEU A 346 -4.48 -22.32 0.54
CA LEU A 346 -4.58 -21.69 1.85
C LEU A 346 -5.54 -22.41 2.83
N GLY A 347 -6.23 -23.47 2.36
CA GLY A 347 -7.05 -24.33 3.20
C GLY A 347 -8.51 -23.91 3.33
N GLY A 348 -9.33 -24.84 3.85
CA GLY A 348 -10.79 -24.68 3.87
C GLY A 348 -11.31 -23.56 4.76
N ASP A 349 -10.63 -23.24 5.88
CA ASP A 349 -11.02 -22.13 6.76
C ASP A 349 -10.83 -20.79 6.06
N TYR A 350 -9.69 -20.60 5.36
CA TYR A 350 -9.43 -19.40 4.55
C TYR A 350 -10.53 -19.23 3.47
N ILE A 351 -10.79 -20.27 2.68
CA ILE A 351 -11.81 -20.26 1.62
C ILE A 351 -13.21 -19.96 2.19
N LYS A 352 -13.54 -20.45 3.38
CA LYS A 352 -14.80 -20.13 4.06
C LYS A 352 -14.92 -18.63 4.34
N HIS A 353 -13.85 -17.98 4.81
CA HIS A 353 -13.85 -16.54 5.06
C HIS A 353 -13.92 -15.72 3.77
N VAL A 354 -13.19 -16.13 2.72
CA VAL A 354 -13.29 -15.50 1.38
C VAL A 354 -14.72 -15.60 0.83
N ARG A 355 -15.37 -16.76 0.94
CA ARG A 355 -16.76 -16.93 0.54
C ARG A 355 -17.70 -15.99 1.29
N ARG A 356 -17.50 -15.83 2.61
CA ARG A 356 -18.28 -14.87 3.41
C ARG A 356 -18.12 -13.43 2.91
N ALA A 357 -16.91 -13.03 2.53
CA ALA A 357 -16.67 -11.70 1.97
C ALA A 357 -17.49 -11.46 0.70
N PHE A 358 -17.65 -12.48 -0.15
CA PHE A 358 -18.45 -12.41 -1.37
C PHE A 358 -19.96 -12.40 -1.12
N GLU A 359 -20.42 -13.08 -0.07
CA GLU A 359 -21.85 -13.31 0.18
C GLU A 359 -22.48 -12.33 1.17
N GLN A 360 -21.68 -11.66 2.03
CA GLN A 360 -22.17 -10.90 3.18
C GLN A 360 -21.95 -9.37 3.06
N GLY A 361 -21.83 -8.83 1.84
CA GLY A 361 -21.78 -7.37 1.65
C GLY A 361 -20.49 -6.70 2.11
N TRP A 362 -19.34 -7.42 2.11
CA TRP A 362 -18.06 -6.84 2.47
C TRP A 362 -17.43 -6.01 1.34
N ILE A 363 -17.93 -6.16 0.10
CA ILE A 363 -17.31 -5.60 -1.10
C ILE A 363 -18.26 -4.64 -1.80
N ASP A 364 -17.83 -3.40 -1.95
CA ASP A 364 -18.45 -2.43 -2.85
C ASP A 364 -17.66 -2.43 -4.16
N ALA A 365 -18.18 -3.15 -5.17
CA ALA A 365 -17.37 -3.60 -6.29
C ALA A 365 -17.30 -2.61 -7.47
N TYR A 366 -18.44 -2.03 -7.87
CA TYR A 366 -18.51 -1.35 -9.16
C TYR A 366 -18.32 0.17 -9.07
N PRO A 367 -17.73 0.80 -10.13
CA PRO A 367 -17.67 2.24 -10.23
C PRO A 367 -19.08 2.83 -10.35
N ARG A 368 -19.28 4.01 -9.77
CA ARG A 368 -20.46 4.83 -9.92
C ARG A 368 -20.12 6.31 -9.75
N PRO A 369 -20.96 7.25 -10.23
CA PRO A 369 -20.71 8.67 -10.06
C PRO A 369 -20.49 9.02 -8.57
N LYS A 370 -19.48 9.85 -8.31
CA LYS A 370 -19.14 10.37 -6.97
C LYS A 370 -18.60 9.34 -5.96
N LYS A 371 -18.45 8.09 -6.32
CA LYS A 371 -17.74 7.11 -5.51
C LYS A 371 -16.25 7.43 -5.51
N TYR A 372 -15.58 7.19 -4.38
CA TYR A 372 -14.12 7.31 -4.27
C TYR A 372 -13.41 6.44 -5.33
N ALA A 373 -12.37 6.99 -5.95
CA ALA A 373 -11.60 6.30 -6.98
C ALA A 373 -10.52 5.38 -6.35
N GLY A 374 -10.18 4.29 -7.02
CA GLY A 374 -9.17 3.33 -6.57
C GLY A 374 -9.78 2.06 -5.96
N GLY A 375 -8.93 1.30 -5.26
CA GLY A 375 -9.29 0.10 -4.49
C GLY A 375 -8.60 0.13 -3.14
N TYR A 376 -9.26 -0.38 -2.10
CA TYR A 376 -8.66 -0.56 -0.77
C TYR A 376 -9.46 -1.54 0.09
N ASN A 377 -8.80 -2.07 1.12
CA ASN A 377 -9.41 -2.74 2.25
C ASN A 377 -9.27 -1.90 3.52
N THR A 378 -10.30 -1.89 4.34
CA THR A 378 -10.27 -1.31 5.69
C THR A 378 -11.13 -2.11 6.65
N SER A 379 -10.82 -2.06 7.94
CA SER A 379 -11.60 -2.74 8.98
C SER A 379 -11.47 -2.02 10.31
N ALA A 380 -12.41 -2.26 11.21
CA ALA A 380 -12.26 -2.02 12.64
C ALA A 380 -12.14 -3.36 13.36
N TYR A 381 -11.53 -3.36 14.54
CA TYR A 381 -11.33 -4.58 15.33
C TYR A 381 -12.62 -5.37 15.59
N ASP A 382 -13.72 -4.66 15.81
CA ASP A 382 -15.03 -5.24 16.14
C ASP A 382 -15.95 -5.41 14.93
N THR A 383 -15.43 -5.29 13.71
CA THR A 383 -16.21 -5.44 12.48
C THR A 383 -15.56 -6.46 11.54
N HIS A 384 -16.31 -6.88 10.53
CA HIS A 384 -15.67 -7.51 9.38
C HIS A 384 -14.92 -6.47 8.54
N PRO A 385 -13.99 -6.89 7.66
CA PRO A 385 -13.36 -5.99 6.69
C PRO A 385 -14.36 -5.46 5.64
N PHE A 386 -14.04 -4.28 5.09
CA PHE A 386 -14.75 -3.65 3.98
C PHE A 386 -13.78 -3.39 2.84
N ILE A 387 -14.16 -3.78 1.63
CA ILE A 387 -13.36 -3.65 0.43
C ILE A 387 -14.08 -2.71 -0.54
N LEU A 388 -13.41 -1.63 -0.97
CA LEU A 388 -13.84 -0.78 -2.07
C LEU A 388 -13.07 -1.14 -3.33
N LEU A 389 -13.79 -1.29 -4.45
CA LEU A 389 -13.22 -1.46 -5.78
C LEU A 389 -13.92 -0.55 -6.79
N ASN A 390 -13.26 -0.32 -7.92
CA ASN A 390 -13.88 0.17 -9.14
C ASN A 390 -13.65 -0.87 -10.24
N TYR A 391 -14.28 -2.02 -10.05
CA TYR A 391 -14.08 -3.26 -10.81
C TYR A 391 -14.48 -3.09 -12.29
N ASP A 392 -13.56 -3.42 -13.21
CA ASP A 392 -13.70 -3.22 -14.67
C ASP A 392 -13.66 -4.53 -15.49
N GLU A 393 -13.72 -5.67 -14.82
CA GLU A 393 -13.65 -7.02 -15.42
C GLU A 393 -12.34 -7.34 -16.14
N SER A 394 -11.29 -6.55 -15.94
CA SER A 394 -9.94 -6.82 -16.45
C SER A 394 -9.20 -7.85 -15.59
N LEU A 395 -8.04 -8.33 -16.07
CA LEU A 395 -7.12 -9.13 -15.26
C LEU A 395 -6.62 -8.31 -14.06
N ASP A 396 -6.29 -7.04 -14.26
CA ASP A 396 -5.84 -6.13 -13.21
C ASP A 396 -6.93 -5.96 -12.13
N GLY A 397 -8.19 -5.74 -12.54
CA GLY A 397 -9.31 -5.68 -11.61
C GLY A 397 -9.49 -6.97 -10.80
N MET A 398 -9.30 -8.14 -11.42
CA MET A 398 -9.37 -9.43 -10.73
C MET A 398 -8.20 -9.62 -9.75
N LEU A 399 -6.98 -9.22 -10.11
CA LEU A 399 -5.81 -9.28 -9.23
C LEU A 399 -5.94 -8.28 -8.08
N THR A 400 -6.49 -7.07 -8.34
CA THR A 400 -6.81 -6.11 -7.28
C THR A 400 -7.84 -6.69 -6.29
N LEU A 401 -8.89 -7.38 -6.78
CA LEU A 401 -9.81 -8.08 -5.88
C LEU A 401 -9.10 -9.16 -5.04
N ALA A 402 -8.17 -9.93 -5.65
CA ALA A 402 -7.37 -10.92 -4.92
C ALA A 402 -6.49 -10.27 -3.83
N HIS A 403 -5.88 -9.15 -4.16
CA HIS A 403 -5.06 -8.32 -3.29
C HIS A 403 -5.85 -7.86 -2.06
N GLU A 404 -6.97 -7.18 -2.28
CA GLU A 404 -7.80 -6.65 -1.20
C GLU A 404 -8.42 -7.76 -0.33
N ILE A 405 -8.75 -8.92 -0.91
CA ILE A 405 -9.11 -10.11 -0.16
C ILE A 405 -7.96 -10.59 0.73
N GLY A 406 -6.71 -10.48 0.29
CA GLY A 406 -5.52 -10.81 1.11
C GLY A 406 -5.45 -9.97 2.38
N HIS A 407 -5.58 -8.65 2.25
CA HIS A 407 -5.66 -7.72 3.38
C HIS A 407 -6.86 -8.03 4.29
N ALA A 408 -8.04 -8.27 3.70
CA ALA A 408 -9.24 -8.60 4.45
C ALA A 408 -9.06 -9.87 5.29
N MET A 409 -8.48 -10.92 4.72
CA MET A 409 -8.22 -12.16 5.44
C MET A 409 -7.17 -11.97 6.54
N ASN A 410 -6.13 -11.17 6.30
CA ASN A 410 -5.17 -10.83 7.34
C ASN A 410 -5.86 -10.17 8.54
N SER A 411 -6.72 -9.18 8.30
CA SER A 411 -7.53 -8.54 9.35
C SER A 411 -8.42 -9.55 10.09
N VAL A 412 -9.09 -10.47 9.35
CA VAL A 412 -9.95 -11.51 9.95
C VAL A 412 -9.15 -12.43 10.88
N TYR A 413 -7.98 -12.90 10.44
CA TYR A 413 -7.16 -13.82 11.25
C TYR A 413 -6.55 -13.10 12.45
N THR A 414 -6.05 -11.89 12.27
CA THR A 414 -5.49 -11.07 13.34
C THR A 414 -6.52 -10.74 14.41
N ASN A 415 -7.67 -10.17 14.04
CA ASN A 415 -8.70 -9.73 14.99
C ASN A 415 -9.33 -10.90 15.76
N LYS A 416 -9.33 -12.11 15.17
CA LYS A 416 -9.79 -13.34 15.84
C LYS A 416 -8.84 -13.83 16.93
N THR A 417 -7.55 -13.55 16.82
CA THR A 417 -6.50 -14.18 17.64
C THR A 417 -5.76 -13.21 18.55
N GLN A 418 -5.58 -11.97 18.13
CA GLN A 418 -4.82 -10.97 18.88
C GLN A 418 -5.74 -10.08 19.72
N PRO A 419 -5.27 -9.62 20.88
CA PRO A 419 -5.92 -8.52 21.58
C PRO A 419 -5.82 -7.23 20.77
N TYR A 420 -6.69 -6.28 21.04
CA TYR A 420 -6.83 -5.03 20.27
C TYR A 420 -5.50 -4.29 20.02
N HIS A 421 -4.66 -4.17 21.05
CA HIS A 421 -3.37 -3.45 20.95
C HIS A 421 -2.33 -4.14 20.03
N TYR A 422 -2.58 -5.36 19.59
CA TYR A 422 -1.76 -6.09 18.61
C TYR A 422 -2.52 -6.39 17.31
N SER A 423 -3.72 -5.82 17.13
CA SER A 423 -4.52 -6.04 15.91
C SER A 423 -3.96 -5.29 14.68
N GLY A 424 -3.12 -4.29 14.89
CA GLY A 424 -2.39 -3.63 13.81
C GLY A 424 -1.40 -4.55 13.11
N GLN A 425 -0.84 -4.06 12.02
CA GLN A 425 0.21 -4.73 11.26
C GLN A 425 1.35 -3.76 11.02
N SER A 426 2.59 -4.27 11.00
CA SER A 426 3.72 -3.49 10.54
C SER A 426 3.58 -3.19 9.06
N ILE A 427 3.88 -1.94 8.66
CA ILE A 427 3.93 -1.54 7.24
C ILE A 427 4.90 -2.44 6.45
N PHE A 428 5.98 -2.91 7.09
CA PHE A 428 6.93 -3.84 6.47
C PHE A 428 6.29 -5.15 6.01
N THR A 429 5.26 -5.64 6.71
CA THR A 429 4.56 -6.91 6.41
C THR A 429 3.16 -6.71 5.85
N ALA A 430 2.69 -5.49 5.73
CA ALA A 430 1.31 -5.18 5.35
C ALA A 430 0.92 -5.80 4.00
N GLU A 431 1.84 -5.77 3.02
CA GLU A 431 1.60 -6.27 1.66
C GLU A 431 1.88 -7.78 1.49
N VAL A 432 2.34 -8.48 2.52
CA VAL A 432 2.67 -9.91 2.40
C VAL A 432 1.44 -10.75 2.13
N ALA A 433 0.32 -10.44 2.80
CA ALA A 433 -0.92 -11.19 2.64
C ALA A 433 -1.60 -10.94 1.29
N SER A 434 -1.63 -9.69 0.86
CA SER A 434 -2.23 -9.25 -0.41
C SER A 434 -1.47 -9.83 -1.60
N THR A 435 -0.15 -9.65 -1.62
CA THR A 435 0.71 -10.15 -2.71
C THR A 435 0.81 -11.69 -2.73
N ALA A 436 0.69 -12.38 -1.58
CA ALA A 436 0.61 -13.84 -1.57
C ALA A 436 -0.63 -14.36 -2.34
N ASN A 437 -1.77 -13.69 -2.20
CA ASN A 437 -2.96 -14.01 -2.98
C ASN A 437 -2.74 -13.78 -4.48
N GLU A 438 -2.09 -12.67 -4.85
CA GLU A 438 -1.77 -12.40 -6.27
C GLU A 438 -0.85 -13.48 -6.85
N TRP A 439 0.21 -13.90 -6.13
CA TRP A 439 1.09 -14.98 -6.55
C TRP A 439 0.35 -16.30 -6.80
N LEU A 440 -0.54 -16.68 -5.87
CA LEU A 440 -1.36 -17.88 -6.01
C LEU A 440 -2.31 -17.79 -7.20
N MET A 441 -2.92 -16.62 -7.42
CA MET A 441 -3.83 -16.41 -8.54
C MET A 441 -3.10 -16.42 -9.89
N MET A 442 -1.95 -15.75 -9.99
CA MET A 442 -1.15 -15.79 -11.22
C MET A 442 -0.69 -17.20 -11.56
N ASP A 443 -0.17 -17.94 -10.58
CA ASP A 443 0.20 -19.36 -10.76
C ASP A 443 -1.00 -20.22 -11.21
N TYR A 444 -2.18 -20.00 -10.64
CA TYR A 444 -3.40 -20.69 -11.02
C TYR A 444 -3.84 -20.38 -12.46
N LEU A 445 -3.77 -19.09 -12.86
CA LEU A 445 -4.14 -18.66 -14.20
C LEU A 445 -3.16 -19.16 -15.26
N MET A 446 -1.85 -19.06 -15.00
CA MET A 446 -0.81 -19.55 -15.92
C MET A 446 -0.94 -21.05 -16.20
N LYS A 447 -1.25 -21.87 -15.19
CA LYS A 447 -1.53 -23.30 -15.35
C LYS A 447 -2.78 -23.60 -16.19
N ARG A 448 -3.67 -22.65 -16.38
CA ARG A 448 -4.92 -22.75 -17.13
C ARG A 448 -4.90 -22.06 -18.47
N ALA A 449 -3.83 -21.37 -18.82
CA ALA A 449 -3.64 -20.76 -20.14
C ALA A 449 -3.82 -21.81 -21.24
N LYS A 450 -4.65 -21.50 -22.23
CA LYS A 450 -5.03 -22.45 -23.30
C LYS A 450 -4.24 -22.21 -24.57
N THR A 451 -3.71 -21.01 -24.74
CA THR A 451 -2.94 -20.61 -25.93
C THR A 451 -1.62 -19.98 -25.54
N ASP A 452 -0.67 -19.97 -26.48
CA ASP A 452 0.62 -19.28 -26.29
C ASP A 452 0.43 -17.76 -26.08
N GLU A 453 -0.61 -17.16 -26.66
CA GLU A 453 -0.95 -15.76 -26.50
C GLU A 453 -1.46 -15.43 -25.11
N GLU A 454 -2.35 -16.28 -24.55
CA GLU A 454 -2.81 -16.16 -23.16
C GLU A 454 -1.61 -16.29 -22.20
N MET A 455 -0.73 -17.26 -22.42
CA MET A 455 0.48 -17.45 -21.60
C MET A 455 1.41 -16.24 -21.71
N LEU A 456 1.67 -15.71 -22.91
CA LEU A 456 2.48 -14.50 -23.09
C LEU A 456 1.91 -13.29 -22.37
N TYR A 457 0.59 -13.13 -22.38
CA TYR A 457 -0.07 -12.04 -21.67
C TYR A 457 0.14 -12.16 -20.15
N LEU A 458 -0.07 -13.35 -19.57
CA LEU A 458 0.14 -13.59 -18.14
C LEU A 458 1.62 -13.43 -17.75
N LEU A 459 2.55 -13.95 -18.56
CA LEU A 459 3.99 -13.77 -18.35
C LEU A 459 4.37 -12.29 -18.35
N ASN A 460 3.84 -11.51 -19.32
CA ASN A 460 4.10 -10.08 -19.37
C ASN A 460 3.62 -9.37 -18.11
N GLN A 461 2.43 -9.67 -17.63
CA GLN A 461 1.90 -9.09 -16.39
C GLN A 461 2.77 -9.43 -15.18
N GLN A 462 3.18 -10.69 -15.05
CA GLN A 462 4.01 -11.11 -13.93
C GLN A 462 5.41 -10.49 -13.97
N ILE A 463 6.02 -10.39 -15.16
CA ILE A 463 7.31 -9.72 -15.35
C ILE A 463 7.22 -8.23 -15.00
N GLU A 464 6.16 -7.54 -15.46
CA GLU A 464 5.96 -6.11 -15.18
C GLU A 464 5.67 -5.85 -13.70
N GLN A 465 4.95 -6.73 -13.02
CA GLN A 465 4.73 -6.65 -11.58
C GLN A 465 6.06 -6.71 -10.82
N ILE A 466 6.92 -7.70 -11.13
CA ILE A 466 8.24 -7.83 -10.49
C ILE A 466 9.12 -6.63 -10.86
N ARG A 467 9.14 -6.21 -12.12
CA ARG A 467 9.92 -5.04 -12.55
C ARG A 467 9.50 -3.77 -11.80
N GLY A 468 8.19 -3.53 -11.68
CA GLY A 468 7.64 -2.34 -11.03
C GLY A 468 7.82 -2.34 -9.51
N THR A 469 7.56 -3.48 -8.87
CA THR A 469 7.51 -3.59 -7.40
C THR A 469 8.88 -3.97 -6.79
N LEU A 470 9.76 -4.61 -7.54
CA LEU A 470 11.11 -4.94 -7.08
C LEU A 470 12.17 -4.01 -7.68
N TYR A 471 12.47 -4.14 -8.97
CA TYR A 471 13.62 -3.43 -9.58
C TYR A 471 13.46 -1.90 -9.54
N THR A 472 12.26 -1.39 -9.83
CA THR A 472 12.00 0.05 -9.80
C THR A 472 12.09 0.59 -8.38
N GLN A 473 11.53 -0.10 -7.39
CA GLN A 473 11.54 0.35 -6.00
C GLN A 473 12.95 0.28 -5.39
N VAL A 474 13.75 -0.72 -5.78
CA VAL A 474 15.16 -0.79 -5.34
C VAL A 474 16.01 0.29 -6.00
N MET A 475 15.76 0.63 -7.26
CA MET A 475 16.39 1.80 -7.90
C MET A 475 16.06 3.10 -7.15
N TYR A 476 14.82 3.26 -6.70
CA TYR A 476 14.39 4.40 -5.88
C TYR A 476 15.08 4.39 -4.51
N SER A 477 15.17 3.24 -3.86
CA SER A 477 15.88 3.09 -2.59
C SER A 477 17.37 3.41 -2.71
N GLU A 478 18.00 3.05 -3.81
CA GLU A 478 19.42 3.40 -4.08
C GLU A 478 19.59 4.90 -4.36
N PHE A 479 18.64 5.53 -5.05
CA PHE A 479 18.60 6.99 -5.20
C PHE A 479 18.49 7.68 -3.85
N GLU A 480 17.53 7.27 -3.04
CA GLU A 480 17.24 7.81 -1.72
C GLU A 480 18.44 7.66 -0.79
N GLN A 481 19.06 6.47 -0.73
CA GLN A 481 20.28 6.25 0.04
C GLN A 481 21.40 7.21 -0.38
N ALA A 482 21.66 7.36 -1.69
CA ALA A 482 22.72 8.23 -2.18
C ALA A 482 22.48 9.71 -1.83
N VAL A 483 21.23 10.15 -1.82
CA VAL A 483 20.82 11.50 -1.46
C VAL A 483 21.03 11.73 0.04
N HIS A 484 20.57 10.83 0.89
CA HIS A 484 20.76 10.88 2.34
C HIS A 484 22.23 10.80 2.73
N ASP A 485 22.99 9.85 2.18
CA ASP A 485 24.43 9.71 2.43
C ASP A 485 25.22 10.98 2.11
N LYS A 486 24.84 11.70 1.05
CA LYS A 486 25.48 12.96 0.69
C LYS A 486 25.19 14.05 1.70
N VAL A 487 23.93 14.20 2.11
CA VAL A 487 23.52 15.23 3.08
C VAL A 487 24.07 14.93 4.47
N GLN A 488 24.09 13.68 4.90
CA GLN A 488 24.69 13.25 6.16
C GLN A 488 26.17 13.66 6.26
N LYS A 489 26.91 13.61 5.13
CA LYS A 489 28.31 14.03 5.03
C LYS A 489 28.48 15.55 4.89
N GLY A 490 27.41 16.33 5.01
CA GLY A 490 27.41 17.78 4.90
C GLY A 490 27.36 18.34 3.48
N GLY A 491 27.07 17.49 2.48
CA GLY A 491 26.86 17.93 1.09
C GLY A 491 25.50 18.59 0.87
N SER A 492 25.41 19.37 -0.19
CA SER A 492 24.15 19.96 -0.67
C SER A 492 23.60 19.17 -1.87
N LEU A 493 22.32 19.35 -2.17
CA LEU A 493 21.66 18.78 -3.34
C LEU A 493 21.22 19.90 -4.27
N THR A 494 21.56 19.76 -5.55
CA THR A 494 21.08 20.64 -6.62
C THR A 494 20.26 19.82 -7.62
N ALA A 495 19.38 20.48 -8.38
CA ALA A 495 18.60 19.82 -9.43
C ALA A 495 19.51 19.07 -10.42
N ALA A 496 20.63 19.67 -10.85
CA ALA A 496 21.58 19.04 -11.76
C ALA A 496 22.18 17.75 -11.18
N GLU A 497 22.56 17.73 -9.91
CA GLU A 497 23.12 16.53 -9.27
C GLU A 497 22.09 15.42 -9.09
N LEU A 498 20.83 15.76 -8.77
CA LEU A 498 19.72 14.82 -8.68
C LEU A 498 19.42 14.22 -10.05
N ASN A 499 19.40 15.04 -11.10
CA ASN A 499 19.22 14.61 -12.48
C ASN A 499 20.34 13.65 -12.93
N ASP A 500 21.59 14.00 -12.67
CA ASP A 500 22.74 13.14 -13.03
C ASP A 500 22.70 11.80 -12.29
N LEU A 501 22.37 11.81 -11.00
CA LEU A 501 22.20 10.59 -10.22
C LEU A 501 21.09 9.71 -10.79
N TRP A 502 19.94 10.31 -11.07
CA TRP A 502 18.79 9.58 -11.64
C TRP A 502 19.12 8.95 -13.00
N LEU A 503 19.76 9.69 -13.91
CA LEU A 503 20.18 9.17 -15.21
C LEU A 503 21.20 8.03 -15.10
N ARG A 504 22.16 8.13 -14.14
CA ARG A 504 23.10 7.04 -13.88
C ARG A 504 22.36 5.77 -13.43
N LEU A 505 21.39 5.89 -12.53
CA LEU A 505 20.59 4.77 -12.04
C LEU A 505 19.73 4.17 -13.15
N LEU A 506 19.06 4.98 -13.97
CA LEU A 506 18.30 4.49 -15.12
C LEU A 506 19.19 3.67 -16.06
N LYS A 507 20.38 4.16 -16.42
CA LYS A 507 21.33 3.43 -17.27
C LYS A 507 21.82 2.15 -16.62
N LYS A 508 22.13 2.18 -15.32
CA LYS A 508 22.57 1.02 -14.54
C LYS A 508 21.52 -0.08 -14.54
N TYR A 509 20.29 0.25 -14.23
CA TYR A 509 19.20 -0.73 -14.08
C TYR A 509 18.72 -1.30 -15.42
N HIS A 510 18.63 -0.47 -16.46
CA HIS A 510 18.11 -0.92 -17.76
C HIS A 510 19.18 -1.50 -18.70
N GLY A 511 20.47 -1.25 -18.44
CA GLY A 511 21.59 -1.85 -19.15
C GLY A 511 21.85 -1.34 -20.56
N PRO A 512 22.70 -2.07 -21.34
CA PRO A 512 23.24 -1.55 -22.59
C PRO A 512 22.25 -1.44 -23.73
N ALA A 513 21.10 -2.12 -23.69
CA ALA A 513 20.05 -2.01 -24.69
C ALA A 513 19.19 -0.75 -24.54
N TYR A 514 19.30 -0.07 -23.38
CA TYR A 514 18.55 1.14 -23.06
C TYR A 514 19.30 2.42 -23.45
N ALA A 515 18.54 3.42 -23.86
CA ALA A 515 19.03 4.79 -24.07
C ALA A 515 18.24 5.75 -23.17
N ALA A 516 18.94 6.39 -22.24
CA ALA A 516 18.33 7.40 -21.38
C ALA A 516 18.20 8.73 -22.15
N ASP A 517 16.99 9.18 -22.38
CA ASP A 517 16.73 10.52 -22.91
C ASP A 517 17.08 11.59 -21.86
N PRO A 518 17.56 12.78 -22.26
CA PRO A 518 17.87 13.84 -21.31
C PRO A 518 16.68 14.23 -20.43
N GLU A 519 15.48 14.22 -20.98
CA GLU A 519 14.24 14.53 -20.27
C GLU A 519 13.96 13.54 -19.13
N ALA A 520 14.38 12.28 -19.26
CA ALA A 520 14.23 11.25 -18.23
C ALA A 520 14.94 11.62 -16.92
N ALA A 521 15.91 12.55 -16.95
CA ALA A 521 16.63 13.03 -15.79
C ALA A 521 15.71 13.53 -14.66
N ARG A 522 14.56 14.09 -15.04
CA ARG A 522 13.56 14.65 -14.13
C ARG A 522 12.61 13.61 -13.52
N GLY A 523 12.86 12.31 -13.74
CA GLY A 523 11.97 11.25 -13.27
C GLY A 523 11.79 11.19 -11.75
N TRP A 524 12.74 11.63 -10.95
CA TRP A 524 12.66 11.70 -9.50
C TRP A 524 11.61 12.69 -9.00
N LEU A 525 11.35 13.77 -9.75
CA LEU A 525 10.38 14.82 -9.40
C LEU A 525 8.95 14.33 -9.16
N ARG A 526 8.56 13.24 -9.81
CA ARG A 526 7.21 12.70 -9.73
C ARG A 526 6.99 11.69 -8.59
N ILE A 527 8.01 11.44 -7.75
CA ILE A 527 7.98 10.42 -6.71
C ILE A 527 7.77 11.08 -5.33
N PRO A 528 6.53 11.20 -4.86
CA PRO A 528 6.23 11.84 -3.57
C PRO A 528 6.81 11.06 -2.40
N HIS A 529 7.01 9.75 -2.55
CA HIS A 529 7.55 8.88 -1.51
C HIS A 529 8.95 9.28 -1.02
N PHE A 530 9.72 10.08 -1.77
CA PHE A 530 11.02 10.57 -1.32
C PHE A 530 10.93 11.61 -0.18
N TYR A 531 9.71 12.02 0.18
CA TYR A 531 9.44 12.85 1.35
C TYR A 531 9.02 12.03 2.58
N ASP A 532 8.88 10.71 2.43
CA ASP A 532 8.69 9.71 3.50
C ASP A 532 9.93 8.81 3.53
N ALA A 533 10.90 9.18 4.36
CA ALA A 533 12.26 8.65 4.35
C ALA A 533 12.30 7.12 4.41
N PHE A 534 12.90 6.52 3.39
CA PHE A 534 13.11 5.07 3.26
C PHE A 534 11.81 4.24 3.33
N TYR A 535 10.75 4.75 2.68
CA TYR A 535 9.49 4.02 2.60
C TYR A 535 9.49 2.92 1.52
N VAL A 536 10.03 3.22 0.31
CA VAL A 536 9.78 2.43 -0.89
C VAL A 536 10.43 1.03 -0.91
N TYR A 537 11.48 0.79 -0.13
CA TYR A 537 12.13 -0.52 -0.05
C TYR A 537 11.14 -1.61 0.45
N LYS A 538 10.14 -1.24 1.22
CA LYS A 538 9.13 -2.13 1.82
C LYS A 538 8.30 -2.86 0.77
N TYR A 539 8.07 -2.25 -0.38
CA TYR A 539 7.40 -2.91 -1.52
C TYR A 539 8.19 -4.12 -2.02
N ALA A 540 9.49 -3.94 -2.22
CA ALA A 540 10.36 -4.98 -2.72
C ALA A 540 10.54 -6.13 -1.70
N THR A 541 10.70 -5.81 -0.42
CA THR A 541 10.85 -6.81 0.64
C THR A 541 9.57 -7.60 0.87
N SER A 542 8.41 -6.95 0.87
CA SER A 542 7.11 -7.61 0.99
C SER A 542 6.84 -8.55 -0.18
N LEU A 543 7.17 -8.13 -1.41
CA LEU A 543 7.04 -8.96 -2.61
C LEU A 543 7.91 -10.23 -2.54
N ALA A 544 9.17 -10.08 -2.09
CA ALA A 544 10.10 -11.22 -1.95
C ALA A 544 9.66 -12.17 -0.83
N ALA A 545 9.22 -11.63 0.31
CA ALA A 545 8.72 -12.44 1.42
C ALA A 545 7.48 -13.25 1.02
N SER A 546 6.50 -12.62 0.38
CA SER A 546 5.28 -13.29 -0.07
C SER A 546 5.55 -14.35 -1.15
N PHE A 547 6.47 -14.07 -2.08
CA PHE A 547 6.90 -15.04 -3.08
C PHE A 547 7.49 -16.31 -2.43
N GLU A 548 8.42 -16.13 -1.48
CA GLU A 548 9.05 -17.26 -0.79
C GLU A 548 8.04 -18.07 0.03
N LEU A 549 7.08 -17.40 0.70
CA LEU A 549 5.99 -18.06 1.40
C LEU A 549 5.14 -18.93 0.46
N VAL A 550 4.73 -18.38 -0.69
CA VAL A 550 3.94 -19.13 -1.69
C VAL A 550 4.75 -20.27 -2.29
N LYS A 551 6.03 -20.07 -2.58
CA LYS A 551 6.95 -21.12 -3.06
C LYS A 551 7.02 -22.27 -2.05
N GLN A 552 7.19 -21.99 -0.75
CA GLN A 552 7.18 -23.00 0.30
C GLN A 552 5.83 -23.75 0.36
N MET A 553 4.71 -23.04 0.31
CA MET A 553 3.36 -23.67 0.31
C MET A 553 3.14 -24.59 -0.89
N LYS A 554 3.66 -24.23 -2.07
CA LYS A 554 3.53 -25.06 -3.30
C LYS A 554 4.39 -26.32 -3.26
N THR A 555 5.53 -26.29 -2.58
CA THR A 555 6.47 -27.40 -2.50
C THR A 555 6.22 -28.33 -1.31
N ASP A 556 5.60 -27.80 -0.25
CA ASP A 556 5.29 -28.56 0.96
C ASP A 556 4.07 -29.48 0.74
N LYS A 557 4.30 -30.77 0.85
CA LYS A 557 3.23 -31.80 0.75
C LYS A 557 2.55 -32.10 2.11
N THR A 558 3.09 -31.54 3.20
CA THR A 558 2.60 -31.83 4.56
C THR A 558 1.52 -30.84 5.02
N GLY A 559 1.44 -29.67 4.40
CA GLY A 559 0.57 -28.55 4.79
C GLY A 559 1.12 -27.70 5.94
N GLU A 560 2.33 -27.98 6.45
CA GLU A 560 2.93 -27.22 7.54
C GLU A 560 3.31 -25.79 7.09
N ALA A 561 3.73 -25.58 5.84
CA ALA A 561 4.02 -24.24 5.32
C ALA A 561 2.75 -23.38 5.30
N THR A 562 1.62 -23.89 4.83
CA THR A 562 0.32 -23.20 4.88
C THR A 562 -0.08 -22.88 6.33
N LYS A 563 0.10 -23.82 7.24
CA LYS A 563 -0.21 -23.60 8.65
C LYS A 563 0.63 -22.49 9.28
N ARG A 564 1.95 -22.45 9.01
CA ARG A 564 2.84 -21.36 9.46
C ARG A 564 2.42 -20.00 8.85
N TYR A 565 2.04 -19.98 7.57
CA TYR A 565 1.52 -18.78 6.94
C TYR A 565 0.24 -18.27 7.62
N LEU A 566 -0.73 -19.13 7.91
CA LEU A 566 -1.95 -18.75 8.62
C LEU A 566 -1.67 -18.29 10.06
N GLN A 567 -0.66 -18.86 10.72
CA GLN A 567 -0.17 -18.36 12.01
C GLN A 567 0.43 -16.95 11.90
N PHE A 568 1.15 -16.67 10.82
CA PHE A 568 1.66 -15.33 10.53
C PHE A 568 0.51 -14.33 10.32
N LEU A 569 -0.51 -14.66 9.52
CA LEU A 569 -1.72 -13.82 9.38
C LEU A 569 -2.43 -13.57 10.72
N SER A 570 -2.29 -14.50 11.65
CA SER A 570 -2.90 -14.44 12.99
C SER A 570 -2.07 -13.65 14.01
N ALA A 571 -0.86 -13.23 13.64
CA ALA A 571 0.09 -12.69 14.62
C ALA A 571 -0.08 -11.18 14.87
N GLY A 572 -0.61 -10.41 13.90
CA GLY A 572 -0.68 -8.96 14.01
C GLY A 572 0.68 -8.34 14.34
N ALA A 573 0.68 -7.31 15.18
CA ALA A 573 1.89 -6.65 15.68
C ALA A 573 2.38 -7.21 17.03
N SER A 574 2.32 -8.54 17.23
CA SER A 574 2.67 -9.15 18.53
C SER A 574 4.15 -9.45 18.72
N ASP A 575 4.98 -9.27 17.70
CA ASP A 575 6.46 -9.47 17.71
C ASP A 575 7.08 -8.67 16.56
N ASP A 576 8.43 -8.60 16.54
CA ASP A 576 9.19 -7.96 15.47
C ASP A 576 8.79 -8.54 14.10
N PRO A 577 8.56 -7.72 13.05
CA PRO A 577 8.10 -8.19 11.73
C PRO A 577 9.05 -9.23 11.11
N ILE A 578 10.35 -9.05 11.27
CA ILE A 578 11.36 -10.01 10.81
C ILE A 578 11.23 -11.35 11.54
N ARG A 579 11.02 -11.33 12.85
CA ARG A 579 10.80 -12.57 13.63
C ARG A 579 9.51 -13.28 13.25
N LEU A 580 8.46 -12.52 12.95
CA LEU A 580 7.19 -13.09 12.48
C LEU A 580 7.40 -13.83 11.17
N LEU A 581 8.15 -13.28 10.23
CA LEU A 581 8.52 -13.94 8.98
C LEU A 581 9.43 -15.15 9.22
N GLN A 582 10.45 -15.03 10.06
CA GLN A 582 11.34 -16.16 10.41
C GLN A 582 10.58 -17.37 10.98
N LYS A 583 9.50 -17.15 11.76
CA LYS A 583 8.64 -18.23 12.25
C LYS A 583 7.91 -18.98 11.13
N THR A 584 7.76 -18.38 9.95
CA THR A 584 7.22 -19.04 8.76
C THR A 584 8.27 -19.83 7.99
N GLY A 585 9.56 -19.62 8.29
CA GLY A 585 10.69 -20.14 7.54
C GLY A 585 11.25 -19.15 6.50
N VAL A 586 10.81 -17.89 6.51
CA VAL A 586 11.31 -16.84 5.62
C VAL A 586 12.21 -15.88 6.43
N ASP A 587 13.49 -15.85 6.11
CA ASP A 587 14.46 -14.97 6.76
C ASP A 587 14.88 -13.83 5.83
N MET A 588 14.30 -12.64 6.02
CA MET A 588 14.62 -11.46 5.23
C MET A 588 15.99 -10.84 5.55
N THR A 589 16.68 -11.32 6.59
CA THR A 589 18.09 -10.94 6.84
C THR A 589 19.07 -11.74 5.95
N SER A 590 18.60 -12.83 5.32
CA SER A 590 19.30 -13.57 4.28
C SER A 590 18.97 -13.02 2.88
N PRO A 591 19.89 -13.07 1.91
CA PRO A 591 19.59 -12.74 0.52
C PRO A 591 18.68 -13.78 -0.18
N GLU A 592 18.55 -14.98 0.38
CA GLU A 592 17.89 -16.13 -0.26
C GLU A 592 16.46 -15.85 -0.78
N PRO A 593 15.53 -15.20 -0.03
CA PRO A 593 14.20 -14.89 -0.55
C PRO A 593 14.25 -13.99 -1.81
N LEU A 594 15.19 -13.04 -1.84
CA LEU A 594 15.42 -12.17 -2.99
C LEU A 594 16.02 -12.93 -4.18
N GLU A 595 17.04 -13.74 -3.96
CA GLU A 595 17.67 -14.58 -4.98
C GLU A 595 16.65 -15.52 -5.64
N ASN A 596 15.76 -16.11 -4.84
CA ASN A 596 14.69 -16.96 -5.33
C ASN A 596 13.71 -16.21 -6.23
N LEU A 597 13.27 -15.02 -5.84
CA LEU A 597 12.39 -14.18 -6.66
C LEU A 597 13.08 -13.72 -7.95
N LEU A 598 14.34 -13.30 -7.87
CA LEU A 598 15.12 -12.85 -9.02
C LEU A 598 15.42 -13.98 -10.01
N SER A 599 15.67 -15.20 -9.50
CA SER A 599 15.79 -16.41 -10.33
C SER A 599 14.49 -16.76 -11.02
N TYR A 600 13.36 -16.59 -10.33
CA TYR A 600 12.04 -16.77 -10.93
C TYR A 600 11.79 -15.73 -12.04
N PHE A 601 12.13 -14.46 -11.81
CA PHE A 601 12.06 -13.42 -12.84
C PHE A 601 12.86 -13.81 -14.11
N ASP A 602 14.11 -14.28 -13.96
CA ASP A 602 14.92 -14.72 -15.11
C ASP A 602 14.26 -15.89 -15.85
N SER A 603 13.62 -16.82 -15.13
CA SER A 603 12.87 -17.93 -15.74
C SER A 603 11.68 -17.46 -16.57
N LEU A 604 10.91 -16.49 -16.07
CA LEU A 604 9.78 -15.90 -16.80
C LEU A 604 10.24 -15.19 -18.09
N VAL A 605 11.35 -14.44 -18.01
CA VAL A 605 11.92 -13.75 -19.19
C VAL A 605 12.38 -14.76 -20.24
N ARG A 606 13.00 -15.89 -19.83
CA ARG A 606 13.41 -16.96 -20.74
C ARG A 606 12.20 -17.65 -21.40
N GLU A 607 11.16 -17.93 -20.62
CA GLU A 607 9.92 -18.52 -21.15
C GLU A 607 9.24 -17.59 -22.16
N MET A 608 9.13 -16.30 -21.85
CA MET A 608 8.65 -15.28 -22.79
C MET A 608 9.49 -15.25 -24.07
N GLU A 609 10.84 -15.29 -23.98
CA GLU A 609 11.73 -15.33 -25.15
C GLU A 609 11.46 -16.56 -26.02
N GLN A 610 11.26 -17.73 -25.42
CA GLN A 610 10.96 -18.97 -26.14
C GLN A 610 9.63 -18.90 -26.90
N LEU A 611 8.58 -18.39 -26.25
CA LEU A 611 7.25 -18.23 -26.88
C LEU A 611 7.28 -17.21 -28.03
N LEU A 612 7.96 -16.08 -27.87
CA LEU A 612 8.11 -15.09 -28.93
C LEU A 612 8.89 -15.64 -30.13
N LYS A 613 9.95 -16.44 -29.90
CA LYS A 613 10.66 -17.14 -30.98
C LYS A 613 9.77 -18.16 -31.70
N LYS A 614 8.99 -18.95 -30.96
CA LYS A 614 8.02 -19.91 -31.53
C LYS A 614 7.01 -19.22 -32.45
N GLN A 615 6.64 -17.99 -32.13
CA GLN A 615 5.72 -17.16 -32.93
C GLN A 615 6.40 -16.39 -34.09
N GLY A 616 7.73 -16.55 -34.27
CA GLY A 616 8.48 -15.81 -35.29
C GLY A 616 8.59 -14.29 -35.05
N ARG A 617 8.51 -13.86 -33.79
CA ARG A 617 8.54 -12.44 -33.38
C ARG A 617 9.92 -11.98 -32.87
N LEU A 618 10.92 -12.85 -32.92
CA LEU A 618 12.32 -12.58 -32.55
C LEU A 618 13.27 -13.03 -33.64
#